data_eb68dd57bf93b4aae74f8bc6c7035e10
#
_entry.id   eb68dd57bf93b4aae74f8bc6c7035e10
#
_cell.length_a   1.000
_cell.length_b   1.000
_cell.length_c   1.000
_cell.angle_alpha   90.00
_cell.angle_beta   90.00
_cell.angle_gamma   90.00
#
_symmetry.space_group_name_H-M   'P 1'
#
loop_
_entity.id
_entity.type
_entity.pdbx_description
1 polymer ?
#
loop_
_entity_poly.entity_id
_entity_poly.type
_entity_poly.pdbx_seq_one_letter_code
_entity_poly.pdbx_strand_id
1 'polypeptide(L)'
;INIVSENWIGLKKNIFDGYDLVILWADYDQDSYHNLVDIYPFDSSQWSDVDGDGYGDNPIGNNPDSCPGDYGTSYIDLFGCVDSDFDGWSNSGDNFPFEPTQWADSDSDGFGDEANGTQGDDCPLQFGTSDRDLLGCIDSDYDGWSDIGDAFPTDSSQWEDSDLDGFGDLLNGYQGDYCPDDYGMSYIDVFGCIDSDSDGWSNLG
;
A
#
# COMPACT_ATOMS: atom_id res chain seq x y z
N ILE A 1 -37.13 -46.33 18.61
CA ILE A 1 -36.36 -45.61 17.55
C ILE A 1 -37.41 -44.84 16.77
N ASN A 2 -37.55 -43.56 17.05
CA ASN A 2 -38.35 -42.69 16.19
C ASN A 2 -37.41 -42.04 15.23
N ILE A 3 -37.51 -42.43 13.97
CA ILE A 3 -36.86 -41.72 12.86
C ILE A 3 -37.73 -40.50 12.54
N VAL A 4 -37.28 -39.34 12.88
CA VAL A 4 -37.89 -38.10 12.42
C VAL A 4 -36.90 -37.44 11.50
N SER A 5 -37.16 -37.58 10.20
CA SER A 5 -36.50 -36.92 9.07
C SER A 5 -34.97 -36.68 9.24
N GLU A 6 -34.20 -37.44 8.55
CA GLU A 6 -32.76 -37.29 8.22
C GLU A 6 -31.74 -36.90 9.32
N ASN A 7 -32.20 -36.36 10.47
CA ASN A 7 -31.37 -36.12 11.65
C ASN A 7 -31.55 -37.28 12.65
N TRP A 8 -30.57 -38.14 12.78
CA TRP A 8 -30.62 -39.27 13.70
C TRP A 8 -30.30 -38.84 15.14
N ILE A 9 -31.32 -38.82 16.00
CA ILE A 9 -31.14 -38.75 17.46
C ILE A 9 -31.13 -40.15 18.00
N GLY A 10 -30.01 -40.67 18.45
CA GLY A 10 -29.86 -41.96 19.09
C GLY A 10 -29.68 -41.83 20.61
N LEU A 11 -30.33 -42.73 21.36
CA LEU A 11 -30.03 -42.90 22.78
C LEU A 11 -29.03 -44.06 22.91
N LYS A 12 -27.86 -43.80 23.46
CA LYS A 12 -26.88 -44.82 23.82
C LYS A 12 -27.03 -45.12 25.32
N LYS A 13 -27.32 -46.39 25.67
CA LYS A 13 -27.37 -46.81 27.07
C LYS A 13 -25.94 -46.80 27.63
N ASN A 14 -25.72 -46.04 28.71
CA ASN A 14 -24.45 -46.09 29.43
C ASN A 14 -24.49 -47.19 30.51
N ILE A 15 -23.32 -47.60 31.01
CA ILE A 15 -23.15 -48.70 31.98
C ILE A 15 -23.63 -48.34 33.39
N PHE A 16 -24.12 -47.13 33.63
CA PHE A 16 -24.58 -46.63 34.93
C PHE A 16 -26.09 -46.26 34.95
N ASP A 17 -26.92 -47.01 34.24
CA ASP A 17 -28.39 -46.87 34.19
C ASP A 17 -28.93 -45.54 33.59
N GLY A 18 -28.12 -44.81 32.83
CA GLY A 18 -28.51 -43.60 32.10
C GLY A 18 -28.58 -43.83 30.58
N TYR A 19 -29.20 -42.87 29.90
CA TYR A 19 -29.14 -42.74 28.44
C TYR A 19 -28.56 -41.41 28.13
N ASP A 20 -27.44 -41.37 27.46
CA ASP A 20 -26.88 -40.16 26.88
C ASP A 20 -27.56 -39.87 25.55
N LEU A 21 -28.02 -38.64 25.39
CA LEU A 21 -28.49 -38.14 24.11
C LEU A 21 -27.27 -37.98 23.20
N VAL A 22 -27.12 -38.83 22.20
CA VAL A 22 -26.06 -38.69 21.21
C VAL A 22 -26.70 -38.24 19.92
N ILE A 23 -26.41 -37.00 19.51
CA ILE A 23 -26.73 -36.50 18.18
C ILE A 23 -25.65 -37.05 17.25
N LEU A 24 -25.96 -38.20 16.63
CA LEU A 24 -24.93 -38.96 15.89
C LEU A 24 -24.71 -38.45 14.48
N TRP A 25 -25.65 -37.73 13.88
CA TRP A 25 -25.62 -37.34 12.47
C TRP A 25 -26.48 -36.09 12.23
N ALA A 26 -26.34 -35.06 13.04
CA ALA A 26 -26.96 -33.77 12.74
C ALA A 26 -26.21 -33.12 11.57
N ASP A 27 -26.94 -32.71 10.56
CA ASP A 27 -26.52 -31.96 9.42
C ASP A 27 -27.49 -30.74 9.36
N TYR A 28 -27.03 -29.59 9.84
CA TYR A 28 -27.94 -28.46 10.06
C TYR A 28 -28.25 -27.67 8.79
N ASP A 29 -27.32 -27.63 7.87
CA ASP A 29 -27.43 -26.87 6.62
C ASP A 29 -27.73 -27.76 5.41
N GLN A 30 -27.71 -29.11 5.61
CA GLN A 30 -28.10 -30.13 4.63
C GLN A 30 -27.18 -30.23 3.42
N ASP A 31 -25.89 -30.03 3.63
CA ASP A 31 -24.86 -30.12 2.60
C ASP A 31 -24.31 -31.56 2.42
N SER A 32 -24.75 -32.50 3.26
CA SER A 32 -24.31 -33.88 3.33
C SER A 32 -23.06 -34.15 4.18
N TYR A 33 -22.49 -33.15 4.80
CA TYR A 33 -21.49 -33.26 5.84
C TYR A 33 -22.17 -33.09 7.20
N HIS A 34 -21.92 -34.01 8.12
CA HIS A 34 -22.55 -33.91 9.45
C HIS A 34 -21.73 -33.00 10.35
N ASN A 35 -22.40 -32.26 11.25
CA ASN A 35 -21.81 -31.22 12.09
C ASN A 35 -20.56 -31.59 12.93
N LEU A 36 -20.22 -32.88 13.07
CA LEU A 36 -19.02 -33.34 13.78
C LEU A 36 -17.75 -33.25 12.92
N VAL A 37 -17.90 -33.20 11.61
CA VAL A 37 -16.80 -33.14 10.63
C VAL A 37 -16.90 -31.88 9.75
N ASP A 38 -18.02 -31.21 9.82
CA ASP A 38 -18.27 -29.95 9.14
C ASP A 38 -17.80 -28.77 10.01
N ILE A 39 -16.89 -28.00 9.48
CA ILE A 39 -16.34 -26.79 10.14
C ILE A 39 -17.32 -25.63 10.04
N TYR A 40 -18.19 -25.62 9.02
CA TYR A 40 -19.18 -24.59 8.76
C TYR A 40 -20.63 -25.11 8.86
N PRO A 41 -21.10 -25.65 9.99
CA PRO A 41 -22.35 -26.42 10.10
C PRO A 41 -23.63 -25.60 9.88
N PHE A 42 -23.54 -24.38 9.43
CA PHE A 42 -24.64 -23.48 9.06
C PHE A 42 -24.46 -22.85 7.68
N ASP A 43 -23.43 -23.27 6.92
CA ASP A 43 -23.18 -22.80 5.57
C ASP A 43 -23.03 -23.97 4.61
N SER A 44 -24.13 -24.35 3.97
CA SER A 44 -24.19 -25.47 3.04
C SER A 44 -23.30 -25.35 1.79
N SER A 45 -22.55 -24.27 1.67
CA SER A 45 -21.59 -24.07 0.59
C SER A 45 -20.14 -24.31 1.02
N GLN A 46 -19.87 -24.52 2.33
CA GLN A 46 -18.55 -24.76 2.89
C GLN A 46 -18.59 -25.87 3.95
N TRP A 47 -17.57 -26.73 4.03
CA TRP A 47 -17.49 -27.84 5.00
C TRP A 47 -16.09 -28.13 5.52
N SER A 48 -15.05 -27.57 4.90
CA SER A 48 -13.65 -27.76 5.29
C SER A 48 -12.88 -26.46 5.31
N ASP A 49 -11.85 -26.42 6.15
CA ASP A 49 -10.90 -25.33 6.33
C ASP A 49 -9.59 -25.99 6.75
N VAL A 50 -8.66 -26.15 5.80
CA VAL A 50 -7.47 -26.99 5.98
C VAL A 50 -6.40 -26.30 6.80
N ASP A 51 -6.24 -24.98 6.65
CA ASP A 51 -5.23 -24.21 7.36
C ASP A 51 -5.74 -23.50 8.62
N GLY A 52 -7.07 -23.43 8.77
CA GLY A 52 -7.72 -22.95 9.99
C GLY A 52 -7.81 -21.43 10.10
N ASP A 53 -7.86 -20.73 8.98
CA ASP A 53 -7.91 -19.27 8.94
C ASP A 53 -9.34 -18.70 9.00
N GLY A 54 -10.35 -19.55 8.81
CA GLY A 54 -11.75 -19.20 8.88
C GLY A 54 -12.41 -18.99 7.51
N TYR A 55 -11.70 -19.17 6.40
CA TYR A 55 -12.24 -19.25 5.06
C TYR A 55 -12.36 -20.70 4.60
N GLY A 56 -13.42 -21.02 3.85
CA GLY A 56 -13.70 -22.40 3.47
C GLY A 56 -13.06 -22.81 2.16
N ASP A 57 -12.58 -24.05 2.10
CA ASP A 57 -11.81 -24.60 0.96
C ASP A 57 -12.63 -24.81 -0.32
N ASN A 58 -13.98 -24.76 -0.26
CA ASN A 58 -14.77 -24.96 -1.47
C ASN A 58 -14.75 -23.72 -2.36
N PRO A 59 -14.12 -23.77 -3.55
CA PRO A 59 -13.89 -22.58 -4.39
C PRO A 59 -15.17 -21.98 -5.00
N ILE A 60 -16.32 -22.66 -4.85
CA ILE A 60 -17.63 -22.18 -5.30
C ILE A 60 -18.56 -21.84 -4.13
N GLY A 61 -18.08 -21.93 -2.91
CA GLY A 61 -18.80 -21.60 -1.68
C GLY A 61 -18.82 -20.08 -1.39
N ASN A 62 -19.42 -19.73 -0.26
CA ASN A 62 -19.40 -18.36 0.23
C ASN A 62 -17.97 -17.99 0.69
N ASN A 63 -17.48 -16.80 0.27
CA ASN A 63 -16.14 -16.31 0.63
C ASN A 63 -15.09 -17.43 0.57
N PRO A 64 -14.88 -18.04 -0.60
CA PRO A 64 -14.01 -19.19 -0.71
C PRO A 64 -12.57 -18.78 -0.42
N ASP A 65 -11.85 -19.64 0.30
CA ASP A 65 -10.42 -19.48 0.48
C ASP A 65 -9.69 -19.57 -0.87
N SER A 66 -8.89 -18.57 -1.14
CA SER A 66 -8.06 -18.50 -2.34
C SER A 66 -6.69 -19.18 -2.15
N CYS A 67 -6.30 -19.42 -0.90
CA CYS A 67 -5.02 -20.00 -0.49
C CYS A 67 -5.19 -21.19 0.50
N PRO A 68 -5.99 -22.24 0.21
CA PRO A 68 -6.50 -23.21 1.18
C PRO A 68 -5.47 -24.12 1.87
N GLY A 69 -4.24 -23.78 1.87
CA GLY A 69 -3.16 -24.48 2.56
C GLY A 69 -2.17 -23.57 3.25
N ASP A 70 -2.40 -22.27 3.15
CA ASP A 70 -1.54 -21.24 3.71
C ASP A 70 -2.39 -20.24 4.52
N TYR A 71 -2.45 -20.41 5.84
CA TYR A 71 -3.19 -19.52 6.74
C TYR A 71 -3.01 -18.05 6.39
N GLY A 72 -4.11 -17.34 6.14
CA GLY A 72 -4.10 -15.94 5.77
C GLY A 72 -5.19 -15.10 6.42
N THR A 73 -5.10 -13.79 6.26
CA THR A 73 -6.02 -12.83 6.88
C THR A 73 -6.62 -11.85 5.87
N SER A 74 -6.22 -11.95 4.60
CA SER A 74 -6.73 -11.06 3.56
C SER A 74 -8.21 -11.26 3.27
N TYR A 75 -8.91 -10.15 2.96
CA TYR A 75 -10.36 -10.15 2.75
C TYR A 75 -10.84 -9.15 1.69
N ILE A 76 -9.92 -8.45 1.00
CA ILE A 76 -10.27 -7.43 -0.01
C ILE A 76 -10.17 -8.01 -1.42
N ASP A 77 -9.01 -8.55 -1.79
CA ASP A 77 -8.74 -9.10 -3.12
C ASP A 77 -8.91 -10.63 -3.17
N LEU A 78 -8.11 -11.34 -2.38
CA LEU A 78 -8.12 -12.79 -2.23
C LEU A 78 -8.44 -13.13 -0.77
N PHE A 79 -9.49 -13.91 -0.52
CA PHE A 79 -9.84 -14.33 0.83
C PHE A 79 -8.86 -15.40 1.32
N GLY A 80 -8.47 -15.34 2.59
CA GLY A 80 -7.67 -16.38 3.23
C GLY A 80 -6.21 -16.46 2.78
N CYS A 81 -5.68 -15.47 2.08
CA CYS A 81 -4.28 -15.46 1.71
C CYS A 81 -3.44 -14.67 2.72
N VAL A 82 -2.12 -14.87 2.67
CA VAL A 82 -1.18 -14.17 3.55
C VAL A 82 -1.29 -12.67 3.32
N ASP A 83 -1.47 -11.95 4.41
CA ASP A 83 -1.54 -10.51 4.53
C ASP A 83 -0.59 -10.12 5.68
N SER A 84 0.54 -9.51 5.34
CA SER A 84 1.65 -9.34 6.29
C SER A 84 1.54 -8.10 7.16
N ASP A 85 0.81 -7.10 6.72
CA ASP A 85 0.64 -5.82 7.42
C ASP A 85 -0.79 -5.60 7.92
N PHE A 86 -1.71 -6.53 7.57
CA PHE A 86 -3.09 -6.56 8.04
C PHE A 86 -3.97 -5.40 7.53
N ASP A 87 -3.72 -4.93 6.33
CA ASP A 87 -4.56 -3.92 5.69
C ASP A 87 -5.77 -4.52 4.94
N GLY A 88 -5.76 -5.84 4.75
CA GLY A 88 -6.81 -6.63 4.13
C GLY A 88 -6.52 -7.07 2.70
N TRP A 89 -5.49 -6.52 2.06
CA TRP A 89 -5.00 -7.01 0.79
C TRP A 89 -4.08 -8.21 1.01
N SER A 90 -4.08 -9.15 0.07
CA SER A 90 -3.10 -10.23 0.11
C SER A 90 -1.73 -9.72 -0.31
N ASN A 91 -0.65 -10.31 0.24
CA ASN A 91 0.72 -9.97 -0.20
C ASN A 91 0.92 -10.09 -1.72
N SER A 92 0.07 -10.85 -2.41
CA SER A 92 0.18 -11.04 -3.86
C SER A 92 -0.55 -9.98 -4.67
N GLY A 93 -1.54 -9.31 -4.07
CA GLY A 93 -2.30 -8.23 -4.67
C GLY A 93 -1.87 -6.84 -4.18
N ASP A 94 -0.92 -6.80 -3.27
CA ASP A 94 -0.40 -5.62 -2.62
C ASP A 94 1.02 -5.29 -3.11
N ASN A 95 1.22 -4.07 -3.59
CA ASN A 95 2.53 -3.58 -4.00
C ASN A 95 3.43 -3.23 -2.80
N PHE A 96 2.83 -3.05 -1.61
CA PHE A 96 3.52 -2.68 -0.37
C PHE A 96 3.19 -3.62 0.79
N PRO A 97 3.47 -4.94 0.73
CA PRO A 97 2.96 -5.96 1.64
C PRO A 97 3.47 -5.88 3.09
N PHE A 98 4.10 -4.80 3.48
CA PHE A 98 4.57 -4.48 4.84
C PHE A 98 4.24 -3.06 5.26
N GLU A 99 3.40 -2.34 4.50
CA GLU A 99 3.03 -0.96 4.76
C GLU A 99 1.49 -0.80 4.71
N PRO A 100 0.79 -0.89 5.85
CA PRO A 100 -0.66 -1.01 5.91
C PRO A 100 -1.45 0.23 5.46
N THR A 101 -0.79 1.25 4.96
CA THR A 101 -1.42 2.46 4.44
C THR A 101 -1.26 2.62 2.94
N GLN A 102 -0.61 1.64 2.28
CA GLN A 102 -0.38 1.63 0.83
C GLN A 102 -0.58 0.22 0.30
N TRP A 103 -1.25 0.05 -0.85
CA TRP A 103 -1.47 -1.24 -1.51
C TRP A 103 -1.34 -1.17 -3.03
N ALA A 104 -1.31 0.01 -3.62
CA ALA A 104 -1.21 0.23 -5.06
C ALA A 104 -0.08 1.17 -5.41
N ASP A 105 0.54 0.96 -6.58
CA ASP A 105 1.57 1.77 -7.19
C ASP A 105 1.35 1.70 -8.70
N SER A 106 0.63 2.70 -9.23
CA SER A 106 0.09 2.66 -10.59
C SER A 106 1.13 2.91 -11.68
N ASP A 107 2.18 3.66 -11.38
CA ASP A 107 3.25 3.97 -12.32
C ASP A 107 4.57 3.26 -12.02
N SER A 108 4.62 2.56 -10.89
CA SER A 108 5.72 1.70 -10.48
C SER A 108 7.02 2.44 -10.16
N ASP A 109 6.92 3.58 -9.51
CA ASP A 109 8.07 4.37 -9.08
C ASP A 109 8.51 4.10 -7.62
N GLY A 110 7.67 3.39 -6.86
CA GLY A 110 7.93 2.97 -5.50
C GLY A 110 7.28 3.85 -4.43
N PHE A 111 6.52 4.87 -4.83
CA PHE A 111 5.61 5.62 -3.98
C PHE A 111 4.19 5.07 -4.13
N GLY A 112 3.39 5.09 -3.07
CA GLY A 112 2.08 4.47 -3.11
C GLY A 112 0.98 5.45 -3.49
N ASP A 113 -0.02 4.97 -4.22
CA ASP A 113 -1.14 5.78 -4.75
C ASP A 113 -1.99 6.46 -3.67
N GLU A 114 -1.96 5.97 -2.41
CA GLU A 114 -2.74 6.54 -1.32
C GLU A 114 -2.07 7.80 -0.77
N ALA A 115 -2.52 8.95 -1.23
CA ALA A 115 -1.96 10.26 -0.86
C ALA A 115 -1.91 10.58 0.65
N ASN A 116 -2.73 9.89 1.48
CA ASN A 116 -2.72 10.03 2.93
C ASN A 116 -1.95 8.89 3.63
N GLY A 117 -1.43 7.95 2.88
CA GLY A 117 -0.60 6.85 3.37
C GLY A 117 0.84 7.30 3.64
N THR A 118 1.64 6.38 4.12
CA THR A 118 3.08 6.61 4.30
C THR A 118 3.73 6.80 2.94
N GLN A 119 4.44 7.92 2.75
CA GLN A 119 5.07 8.26 1.46
C GLN A 119 4.10 8.18 0.28
N GLY A 120 2.92 8.76 0.46
CA GLY A 120 1.93 8.83 -0.61
C GLY A 120 2.46 9.62 -1.81
N ASP A 121 2.19 9.10 -3.00
CA ASP A 121 2.58 9.68 -4.26
C ASP A 121 1.75 10.92 -4.59
N ASP A 122 2.41 12.04 -4.89
CA ASP A 122 1.76 13.26 -5.36
C ASP A 122 1.47 13.23 -6.87
N CYS A 123 2.09 12.31 -7.61
CA CYS A 123 1.96 12.14 -9.06
C CYS A 123 1.60 10.69 -9.49
N PRO A 124 0.56 10.02 -8.94
CA PRO A 124 0.35 8.57 -8.95
C PRO A 124 0.09 7.92 -10.33
N LEU A 125 0.22 8.62 -11.41
CA LEU A 125 0.09 8.13 -12.78
C LEU A 125 1.30 8.49 -13.65
N GLN A 126 2.33 9.04 -13.03
CA GLN A 126 3.49 9.55 -13.74
C GLN A 126 4.77 9.23 -12.97
N PHE A 127 5.45 8.17 -13.36
CA PHE A 127 6.72 7.75 -12.76
C PHE A 127 7.65 8.94 -12.48
N GLY A 128 8.06 9.08 -11.22
CA GLY A 128 8.94 10.13 -10.76
C GLY A 128 9.98 9.65 -9.74
N THR A 129 10.88 10.52 -9.35
CA THR A 129 11.97 10.20 -8.43
C THR A 129 12.16 11.24 -7.33
N SER A 130 11.35 12.29 -7.34
CA SER A 130 11.43 13.33 -6.31
C SER A 130 11.05 12.79 -4.92
N ASP A 131 11.82 13.18 -3.92
CA ASP A 131 11.66 12.71 -2.54
C ASP A 131 11.73 13.83 -1.47
N ARG A 132 11.73 15.10 -1.90
CA ARG A 132 11.90 16.25 -1.00
C ARG A 132 10.69 17.16 -0.89
N ASP A 133 10.01 17.45 -2.01
CA ASP A 133 8.85 18.35 -2.05
C ASP A 133 7.56 17.61 -2.40
N LEU A 134 7.38 17.23 -3.66
CA LEU A 134 6.28 16.42 -4.17
C LEU A 134 6.81 14.99 -4.42
N LEU A 135 6.39 14.05 -3.60
CA LEU A 135 6.87 12.67 -3.70
C LEU A 135 6.40 12.01 -4.99
N GLY A 136 7.25 11.22 -5.63
CA GLY A 136 6.89 10.45 -6.83
C GLY A 136 6.68 11.30 -8.09
N CYS A 137 7.02 12.58 -8.09
CA CYS A 137 6.92 13.42 -9.28
C CYS A 137 8.21 13.41 -10.10
N ILE A 138 8.14 13.88 -11.35
CA ILE A 138 9.33 13.98 -12.22
C ILE A 138 10.38 14.86 -11.55
N ASP A 139 11.60 14.35 -11.54
CA ASP A 139 12.83 15.00 -11.13
C ASP A 139 13.85 14.74 -12.22
N SER A 140 14.09 15.73 -13.07
CA SER A 140 14.86 15.58 -14.31
C SER A 140 16.37 15.51 -14.11
N ASP A 141 16.88 16.05 -13.02
CA ASP A 141 18.32 16.09 -12.71
C ASP A 141 18.74 15.25 -11.50
N TYR A 142 17.74 14.62 -10.83
CA TYR A 142 17.94 13.68 -9.72
C TYR A 142 18.53 14.31 -8.46
N ASP A 143 18.13 15.53 -8.13
CA ASP A 143 18.55 16.18 -6.90
C ASP A 143 17.55 16.00 -5.73
N GLY A 144 16.40 15.40 -6.04
CA GLY A 144 15.34 15.07 -5.11
C GLY A 144 14.18 16.05 -5.11
N TRP A 145 14.29 17.21 -5.74
CA TRP A 145 13.19 18.13 -5.95
C TRP A 145 12.43 17.78 -7.23
N SER A 146 11.12 17.97 -7.22
CA SER A 146 10.34 17.78 -8.43
C SER A 146 10.59 18.91 -9.44
N ASP A 147 10.49 18.65 -10.73
CA ASP A 147 10.58 19.68 -11.78
C ASP A 147 9.59 20.85 -11.55
N ILE A 148 8.54 20.63 -10.77
CA ILE A 148 7.51 21.64 -10.45
C ILE A 148 7.97 22.52 -9.29
N GLY A 149 8.63 21.95 -8.31
CA GLY A 149 9.11 22.63 -7.11
C GLY A 149 10.52 23.19 -7.24
N ASP A 150 11.23 22.82 -8.30
CA ASP A 150 12.60 23.17 -8.61
C ASP A 150 12.67 24.40 -9.54
N ALA A 151 13.42 25.42 -9.14
CA ALA A 151 13.70 26.58 -9.97
C ALA A 151 14.67 26.25 -11.12
N PHE A 152 15.46 25.16 -10.99
CA PHE A 152 16.48 24.74 -11.94
C PHE A 152 16.39 23.25 -12.32
N PRO A 153 15.29 22.77 -12.94
CA PRO A 153 14.98 21.35 -13.13
C PRO A 153 15.98 20.55 -14.00
N THR A 154 17.12 21.07 -14.31
CA THR A 154 18.19 20.44 -15.08
C THR A 154 19.57 20.68 -14.48
N ASP A 155 19.62 21.23 -13.28
CA ASP A 155 20.87 21.52 -12.57
C ASP A 155 20.82 21.02 -11.12
N SER A 156 21.19 19.78 -10.90
CA SER A 156 21.20 19.10 -9.59
C SER A 156 22.04 19.77 -8.48
N SER A 157 22.60 20.90 -8.74
CA SER A 157 23.32 21.72 -7.75
C SER A 157 22.54 22.94 -7.28
N GLN A 158 21.36 23.20 -7.84
CA GLN A 158 20.50 24.33 -7.54
C GLN A 158 19.02 23.90 -7.59
N TRP A 159 18.19 24.38 -6.67
CA TRP A 159 16.73 24.11 -6.64
C TRP A 159 15.91 25.33 -6.19
N GLU A 160 16.54 26.41 -5.74
CA GLU A 160 15.87 27.63 -5.24
C GLU A 160 16.46 28.88 -5.88
N ASP A 161 15.60 29.84 -6.21
CA ASP A 161 15.92 31.16 -6.75
C ASP A 161 14.96 32.17 -6.09
N SER A 162 15.39 32.75 -4.98
CA SER A 162 14.52 33.54 -4.10
C SER A 162 14.14 34.90 -4.69
N ASP A 163 15.00 35.53 -5.48
CA ASP A 163 14.76 36.86 -6.07
C ASP A 163 14.39 36.79 -7.56
N LEU A 164 14.41 35.59 -8.15
CA LEU A 164 14.00 35.28 -9.52
C LEU A 164 14.88 35.96 -10.59
N ASP A 165 16.18 36.06 -10.36
CA ASP A 165 17.13 36.63 -11.31
C ASP A 165 17.78 35.58 -12.24
N GLY A 166 17.57 34.31 -11.95
CA GLY A 166 18.04 33.17 -12.74
C GLY A 166 19.38 32.58 -12.29
N PHE A 167 19.91 33.07 -11.16
CA PHE A 167 21.00 32.41 -10.44
C PHE A 167 20.47 31.71 -9.18
N GLY A 168 21.01 30.54 -8.87
CA GLY A 168 20.47 29.74 -7.76
C GLY A 168 21.07 30.14 -6.41
N ASP A 169 20.26 30.08 -5.36
CA ASP A 169 20.59 30.51 -4.00
C ASP A 169 21.78 29.76 -3.37
N LEU A 170 22.10 28.57 -3.89
CA LEU A 170 23.21 27.78 -3.39
C LEU A 170 24.55 28.27 -3.93
N LEU A 171 25.24 29.05 -3.15
CA LEU A 171 26.54 29.65 -3.50
C LEU A 171 27.58 28.64 -4.03
N ASN A 172 27.52 27.38 -3.60
CA ASN A 172 28.44 26.32 -4.07
C ASN A 172 27.90 25.54 -5.26
N GLY A 173 26.69 25.82 -5.73
CA GLY A 173 26.11 25.24 -6.94
C GLY A 173 26.67 25.87 -8.21
N TYR A 174 26.20 25.41 -9.35
CA TYR A 174 26.57 25.99 -10.63
C TYR A 174 26.06 27.42 -10.72
N GLN A 175 26.94 28.41 -10.95
CA GLN A 175 26.61 29.82 -11.00
C GLN A 175 25.81 30.31 -9.75
N GLY A 176 26.21 29.84 -8.56
CA GLY A 176 25.53 30.18 -7.32
C GLY A 176 25.49 31.70 -7.08
N ASP A 177 24.29 32.17 -6.71
CA ASP A 177 24.01 33.55 -6.43
C ASP A 177 24.76 34.03 -5.17
N TYR A 178 25.42 35.16 -5.31
CA TYR A 178 26.13 35.83 -4.21
C TYR A 178 25.23 36.80 -3.44
N CYS A 179 24.12 37.20 -4.01
CA CYS A 179 23.14 38.14 -3.48
C CYS A 179 21.70 37.59 -3.50
N PRO A 180 21.37 36.43 -2.94
CA PRO A 180 20.16 35.65 -3.18
C PRO A 180 18.83 36.30 -2.78
N ASP A 181 18.88 37.49 -2.17
CA ASP A 181 17.69 38.27 -1.78
C ASP A 181 17.55 39.54 -2.62
N ASP A 182 18.51 39.85 -3.51
CA ASP A 182 18.60 41.11 -4.23
C ASP A 182 18.78 40.86 -5.74
N TYR A 183 17.69 40.87 -6.51
CA TYR A 183 17.70 40.65 -7.96
C TYR A 183 18.87 41.37 -8.65
N GLY A 184 19.76 40.65 -9.30
CA GLY A 184 20.96 41.14 -9.95
C GLY A 184 21.25 40.45 -11.28
N MET A 185 22.10 41.08 -12.09
CA MET A 185 22.43 40.60 -13.42
C MET A 185 23.96 40.44 -13.63
N SER A 186 24.74 40.54 -12.57
CA SER A 186 26.21 40.40 -12.66
C SER A 186 26.59 38.93 -12.91
N TYR A 187 27.64 38.72 -13.73
CA TYR A 187 28.10 37.39 -14.12
C TYR A 187 29.62 37.27 -14.36
N ILE A 188 30.38 38.35 -14.08
CA ILE A 188 31.85 38.40 -14.33
C ILE A 188 32.62 38.18 -13.03
N ASP A 189 32.36 38.96 -12.00
CA ASP A 189 33.04 38.85 -10.70
C ASP A 189 32.31 37.94 -9.72
N VAL A 190 31.03 38.20 -9.49
CA VAL A 190 30.09 37.39 -8.72
C VAL A 190 28.79 37.27 -9.51
N PHE A 191 28.05 36.18 -9.29
CA PHE A 191 26.76 35.98 -9.95
C PHE A 191 25.64 36.60 -9.10
N GLY A 192 24.55 37.06 -9.77
CA GLY A 192 23.29 37.38 -9.11
C GLY A 192 23.30 38.67 -8.30
N CYS A 193 24.32 39.54 -8.40
CA CYS A 193 24.32 40.80 -7.69
C CYS A 193 23.94 41.96 -8.61
N ILE A 194 23.55 43.11 -8.00
CA ILE A 194 23.17 44.34 -8.73
C ILE A 194 24.31 44.81 -9.62
N ASP A 195 24.00 44.96 -10.91
CA ASP A 195 24.84 45.53 -11.96
C ASP A 195 24.08 46.71 -12.57
N SER A 196 24.43 47.92 -12.16
CA SER A 196 23.65 49.12 -12.51
C SER A 196 23.91 49.65 -13.90
N ASP A 197 25.05 49.35 -14.50
CA ASP A 197 25.44 49.82 -15.83
C ASP A 197 25.46 48.71 -16.89
N SER A 198 25.11 47.49 -16.46
CA SER A 198 24.96 46.29 -17.31
C SER A 198 26.25 45.93 -18.05
N ASP A 199 27.39 46.09 -17.41
CA ASP A 199 28.67 45.67 -17.97
C ASP A 199 29.11 44.26 -17.56
N GLY A 200 28.30 43.61 -16.71
CA GLY A 200 28.48 42.24 -16.19
C GLY A 200 29.24 42.19 -14.86
N TRP A 201 29.77 43.28 -14.39
CA TRP A 201 30.40 43.39 -13.07
C TRP A 201 29.36 43.80 -12.02
N SER A 202 29.49 43.27 -10.83
CA SER A 202 28.62 43.68 -9.74
C SER A 202 29.00 45.09 -9.23
N ASN A 203 28.03 45.77 -8.63
CA ASN A 203 28.33 47.03 -7.93
C ASN A 203 29.19 46.85 -6.67
N LEU A 204 29.57 45.62 -6.35
CA LEU A 204 30.39 45.26 -5.18
C LEU A 204 31.89 45.33 -5.47
N GLY A 205 32.32 45.31 -6.74
CA GLY A 205 33.71 45.25 -7.18
C GLY A 205 34.33 46.52 -7.69
#